data_a4f55310214df576124e86af4bdc26b9
#
_entry.id   a4f55310214df576124e86af4bdc26b9
#
_cell.length_a   1.000
_cell.length_b   1.000
_cell.length_c   1.000
_cell.angle_alpha   90.00
_cell.angle_beta   90.00
_cell.angle_gamma   90.00
#
_symmetry.space_group_name_H-M   'P 1'
#
loop_
_entity.id
_entity.type
_entity.pdbx_description
1 polymer ?
#
loop_
_entity_poly.entity_id
_entity_poly.type
_entity_poly.pdbx_seq_one_letter_code
_entity_poly.pdbx_strand_id
1 'polypeptide(L)'
;MYLKTKEVSVASITVAWNGSTVLVEHLRALLEQSHPLGEIVVVDNASADCTLGLLGQQFPDVTVLPMQTNLGMGGGLGAGLRYALEKRFDWFWLFDQDSVPGRTALGELLRGLATLGGRASNVGVLASMPLHPETGFEHFGLLWRDRFVTVPRERARQPVCFVDTVISSGSLIRRDVVERVGFPRQDFFMDFVDHEYNLRIRRHGYEIALVRESVIYHRLGEARRVRRFWLGPIVLRSHQAPWRNYYMSRNEVFTVWHLFGTTKSRLFLLLRMLRRAGSIICYDGRKLARLKLHFMGIRDGFMKDLTRRRDQLPEE
;
A
#
# COMPACT_ATOMS: atom_id res chain seq x y z
N MET A 1 -37.64 -4.54 20.62
CA MET A 1 -36.39 -5.24 20.98
C MET A 1 -35.35 -4.87 19.92
N TYR A 2 -34.59 -3.79 20.15
CA TYR A 2 -33.54 -3.36 19.23
C TYR A 2 -32.44 -4.43 19.29
N LEU A 3 -32.27 -5.17 18.20
CA LEU A 3 -31.07 -5.97 18.00
C LEU A 3 -29.87 -5.01 18.07
N LYS A 4 -29.07 -5.07 19.12
CA LYS A 4 -27.75 -4.41 19.15
C LYS A 4 -26.99 -4.95 17.92
N THR A 5 -26.89 -4.11 16.90
CA THR A 5 -25.94 -4.38 15.80
C THR A 5 -24.58 -4.56 16.47
N LYS A 6 -23.97 -5.75 16.34
CA LYS A 6 -22.64 -6.02 16.86
C LYS A 6 -21.72 -4.91 16.36
N GLU A 7 -21.15 -4.16 17.26
CA GLU A 7 -20.23 -3.09 16.93
C GLU A 7 -19.03 -3.69 16.18
N VAL A 8 -18.71 -3.18 15.01
CA VAL A 8 -17.64 -3.70 14.16
C VAL A 8 -16.31 -3.44 14.84
N SER A 9 -15.56 -4.49 15.11
CA SER A 9 -14.24 -4.39 15.75
C SER A 9 -13.14 -4.24 14.72
N VAL A 10 -12.29 -3.22 14.91
CA VAL A 10 -11.21 -2.88 13.97
C VAL A 10 -9.88 -2.81 14.71
N ALA A 11 -8.85 -3.48 14.18
CA ALA A 11 -7.47 -3.26 14.57
C ALA A 11 -6.74 -2.47 13.46
N SER A 12 -5.95 -1.46 13.83
CA SER A 12 -5.01 -0.85 12.90
C SER A 12 -3.66 -1.56 12.93
N ILE A 13 -3.02 -1.67 11.77
CA ILE A 13 -1.71 -2.31 11.62
C ILE A 13 -0.81 -1.36 10.85
N THR A 14 0.23 -0.88 11.49
CA THR A 14 1.21 0.05 10.93
C THR A 14 2.57 -0.64 10.83
N VAL A 15 3.19 -0.60 9.65
CA VAL A 15 4.58 -1.06 9.48
C VAL A 15 5.52 0.13 9.63
N ALA A 16 6.41 0.06 10.62
CA ALA A 16 7.37 1.11 10.90
C ALA A 16 8.82 0.62 10.69
N TRP A 17 9.68 1.50 10.18
CA TRP A 17 11.12 1.29 10.09
C TRP A 17 11.85 2.63 10.11
N ASN A 18 12.66 2.87 11.15
CA ASN A 18 13.33 4.15 11.39
C ASN A 18 12.33 5.32 11.27
N GLY A 19 11.22 5.22 11.99
CA GLY A 19 10.05 6.08 11.85
C GLY A 19 9.89 7.13 12.96
N SER A 20 10.89 7.32 13.82
CA SER A 20 10.78 8.16 15.03
C SER A 20 10.27 9.59 14.76
N THR A 21 10.52 10.14 13.58
CA THR A 21 10.11 11.52 13.22
C THR A 21 8.69 11.64 12.69
N VAL A 22 8.11 10.58 12.10
CA VAL A 22 6.80 10.63 11.41
C VAL A 22 5.71 9.86 12.15
N LEU A 23 6.09 8.87 12.96
CA LEU A 23 5.16 7.95 13.61
C LEU A 23 4.27 8.61 14.67
N VAL A 24 4.76 9.68 15.31
CA VAL A 24 4.02 10.41 16.37
C VAL A 24 2.72 11.00 15.84
N GLU A 25 2.77 11.69 14.70
CA GLU A 25 1.60 12.30 14.08
C GLU A 25 0.61 11.24 13.63
N HIS A 26 1.11 10.16 13.03
CA HIS A 26 0.31 9.01 12.61
C HIS A 26 -0.45 8.37 13.79
N LEU A 27 0.24 8.04 14.88
CA LEU A 27 -0.37 7.36 16.04
C LEU A 27 -1.37 8.27 16.77
N ARG A 28 -1.10 9.56 16.90
CA ARG A 28 -2.08 10.51 17.44
C ARG A 28 -3.35 10.53 16.60
N ALA A 29 -3.23 10.57 15.29
CA ALA A 29 -4.38 10.54 14.39
C ALA A 29 -5.20 9.23 14.49
N LEU A 30 -4.55 8.10 14.77
CA LEU A 30 -5.24 6.82 15.04
C LEU A 30 -5.97 6.84 16.39
N LEU A 31 -5.35 7.38 17.44
CA LEU A 31 -5.97 7.49 18.77
C LEU A 31 -7.16 8.47 18.80
N GLU A 32 -7.15 9.47 17.92
CA GLU A 32 -8.18 10.52 17.81
C GLU A 32 -9.31 10.17 16.84
N GLN A 33 -9.38 8.94 16.31
CA GLN A 33 -10.45 8.55 15.41
C GLN A 33 -11.83 8.67 16.08
N SER A 34 -12.80 9.24 15.38
CA SER A 34 -14.19 9.39 15.86
C SER A 34 -14.91 8.04 16.03
N HIS A 35 -14.49 7.02 15.29
CA HIS A 35 -14.87 5.63 15.52
C HIS A 35 -13.68 4.93 16.18
N PRO A 36 -13.82 4.44 17.43
CA PRO A 36 -12.69 3.93 18.18
C PRO A 36 -12.11 2.66 17.54
N LEU A 37 -10.79 2.54 17.59
CA LEU A 37 -10.08 1.32 17.24
C LEU A 37 -10.08 0.37 18.44
N GLY A 38 -10.26 -0.92 18.19
CA GLY A 38 -10.15 -1.95 19.22
C GLY A 38 -8.71 -2.19 19.64
N GLU A 39 -7.76 -2.04 18.72
CA GLU A 39 -6.32 -2.14 18.99
C GLU A 39 -5.50 -1.37 17.94
N ILE A 40 -4.41 -0.75 18.36
CA ILE A 40 -3.41 -0.14 17.49
C ILE A 40 -2.14 -0.99 17.58
N VAL A 41 -1.74 -1.56 16.44
CA VAL A 41 -0.58 -2.45 16.33
C VAL A 41 0.49 -1.78 15.46
N VAL A 42 1.69 -1.65 16.00
CA VAL A 42 2.88 -1.19 15.26
C VAL A 42 3.84 -2.36 15.10
N VAL A 43 4.11 -2.75 13.88
CA VAL A 43 5.17 -3.71 13.54
C VAL A 43 6.45 -2.92 13.34
N ASP A 44 7.33 -2.94 14.32
CA ASP A 44 8.66 -2.34 14.21
C ASP A 44 9.57 -3.28 13.41
N ASN A 45 9.89 -2.87 12.21
CA ASN A 45 10.56 -3.69 11.21
C ASN A 45 12.10 -3.66 11.38
N ALA A 46 12.56 -3.88 12.63
CA ALA A 46 13.97 -3.77 13.07
C ALA A 46 14.55 -2.37 12.87
N SER A 47 13.92 -1.37 13.49
CA SER A 47 14.45 -0.01 13.51
C SER A 47 15.76 0.09 14.30
N ALA A 48 16.70 0.88 13.76
CA ALA A 48 17.98 1.15 14.39
C ALA A 48 18.04 2.56 15.05
N ASP A 49 16.97 3.35 14.87
CA ASP A 49 16.80 4.66 15.49
C ASP A 49 16.06 4.57 16.84
N CYS A 50 15.61 5.71 17.38
CA CYS A 50 14.88 5.75 18.65
C CYS A 50 13.39 5.33 18.55
N THR A 51 12.94 4.72 17.46
CA THR A 51 11.52 4.35 17.23
C THR A 51 10.94 3.52 18.40
N LEU A 52 11.61 2.45 18.81
CA LEU A 52 11.13 1.60 19.91
C LEU A 52 11.05 2.35 21.26
N GLY A 53 12.08 3.16 21.55
CA GLY A 53 12.10 3.99 22.77
C GLY A 53 10.96 5.01 22.79
N LEU A 54 10.70 5.65 21.65
CA LEU A 54 9.59 6.60 21.47
C LEU A 54 8.23 5.91 21.71
N LEU A 55 8.01 4.73 21.13
CA LEU A 55 6.77 3.97 21.31
C LEU A 55 6.53 3.64 22.77
N GLY A 56 7.54 3.10 23.47
CA GLY A 56 7.41 2.75 24.90
C GLY A 56 7.17 3.93 25.80
N GLN A 57 7.72 5.12 25.49
CA GLN A 57 7.58 6.31 26.32
C GLN A 57 6.30 7.10 26.05
N GLN A 58 5.91 7.27 24.80
CA GLN A 58 4.82 8.16 24.40
C GLN A 58 3.50 7.43 24.09
N PHE A 59 3.55 6.13 23.78
CA PHE A 59 2.40 5.35 23.35
C PHE A 59 2.34 3.98 24.05
N PRO A 60 2.28 3.93 25.39
CA PRO A 60 2.33 2.68 26.16
C PRO A 60 1.15 1.73 25.88
N ASP A 61 0.02 2.27 25.40
CA ASP A 61 -1.19 1.48 25.06
C ASP A 61 -1.17 0.92 23.64
N VAL A 62 -0.13 1.22 22.86
CA VAL A 62 0.04 0.69 21.50
C VAL A 62 0.75 -0.65 21.56
N THR A 63 0.19 -1.66 20.93
CA THR A 63 0.86 -2.96 20.78
C THR A 63 2.02 -2.88 19.82
N VAL A 64 3.23 -3.19 20.29
CA VAL A 64 4.44 -3.18 19.47
C VAL A 64 4.89 -4.60 19.16
N LEU A 65 5.10 -4.93 17.90
CA LEU A 65 5.65 -6.21 17.43
C LEU A 65 7.07 -5.96 16.88
N PRO A 66 8.13 -6.12 17.69
CA PRO A 66 9.49 -5.91 17.23
C PRO A 66 9.97 -7.10 16.38
N MET A 67 10.41 -6.81 15.15
CA MET A 67 10.99 -7.82 14.25
C MET A 67 12.49 -7.90 14.46
N GLN A 68 13.08 -9.08 14.28
CA GLN A 68 14.54 -9.27 14.39
C GLN A 68 15.30 -8.71 13.17
N THR A 69 14.64 -8.65 12.02
CA THR A 69 15.21 -8.15 10.76
C THR A 69 14.15 -7.39 9.99
N ASN A 70 14.57 -6.46 9.13
CA ASN A 70 13.66 -5.76 8.24
C ASN A 70 13.09 -6.71 7.17
N LEU A 71 11.83 -7.07 7.31
CA LEU A 71 11.09 -7.95 6.40
C LEU A 71 10.43 -7.19 5.23
N GLY A 72 10.62 -5.87 5.15
CA GLY A 72 9.92 -5.01 4.20
C GLY A 72 8.43 -4.86 4.50
N MET A 73 7.71 -4.20 3.60
CA MET A 73 6.27 -3.93 3.75
C MET A 73 5.45 -5.23 3.75
N GLY A 74 5.72 -6.14 2.81
CA GLY A 74 4.97 -7.41 2.72
C GLY A 74 5.11 -8.29 3.96
N GLY A 75 6.34 -8.40 4.49
CA GLY A 75 6.60 -9.18 5.70
C GLY A 75 6.03 -8.51 6.97
N GLY A 76 6.18 -7.20 7.10
CA GLY A 76 5.64 -6.43 8.22
C GLY A 76 4.11 -6.50 8.28
N LEU A 77 3.42 -6.24 7.17
CA LEU A 77 1.97 -6.39 7.09
C LEU A 77 1.52 -7.82 7.43
N GLY A 78 2.24 -8.82 6.90
CA GLY A 78 1.95 -10.22 7.20
C GLY A 78 2.11 -10.57 8.69
N ALA A 79 3.08 -10.00 9.39
CA ALA A 79 3.26 -10.17 10.83
C ALA A 79 2.11 -9.55 11.63
N GLY A 80 1.78 -8.29 11.33
CA GLY A 80 0.67 -7.60 11.99
C GLY A 80 -0.69 -8.27 11.75
N LEU A 81 -0.96 -8.70 10.51
CA LEU A 81 -2.20 -9.41 10.18
C LEU A 81 -2.32 -10.76 10.90
N ARG A 82 -1.23 -11.54 11.04
CA ARG A 82 -1.23 -12.79 11.82
C ARG A 82 -1.62 -12.53 13.27
N TYR A 83 -0.96 -11.57 13.90
CA TYR A 83 -1.27 -11.16 15.26
C TYR A 83 -2.75 -10.76 15.41
N ALA A 84 -3.25 -9.88 14.55
CA ALA A 84 -4.62 -9.37 14.63
C ALA A 84 -5.69 -10.45 14.34
N LEU A 85 -5.39 -11.45 13.50
CA LEU A 85 -6.26 -12.61 13.28
C LEU A 85 -6.49 -13.41 14.57
N GLU A 86 -5.45 -13.61 15.39
CA GLU A 86 -5.55 -14.33 16.68
C GLU A 86 -6.46 -13.58 17.66
N LYS A 87 -6.50 -12.26 17.61
CA LYS A 87 -7.33 -11.39 18.45
C LYS A 87 -8.79 -11.28 18.01
N ARG A 88 -9.17 -11.89 16.89
CA ARG A 88 -10.55 -11.98 16.38
C ARG A 88 -11.23 -10.66 16.00
N PHE A 89 -10.48 -9.65 15.54
CA PHE A 89 -11.06 -8.45 14.95
C PHE A 89 -11.82 -8.75 13.65
N ASP A 90 -12.86 -7.97 13.36
CA ASP A 90 -13.67 -8.15 12.15
C ASP A 90 -12.98 -7.56 10.92
N TRP A 91 -12.19 -6.47 11.12
CA TRP A 91 -11.49 -5.73 10.07
C TRP A 91 -10.09 -5.31 10.51
N PHE A 92 -9.18 -5.17 9.53
CA PHE A 92 -7.78 -4.76 9.69
C PHE A 92 -7.49 -3.53 8.86
N TRP A 93 -7.14 -2.40 9.49
CA TRP A 93 -6.84 -1.14 8.84
C TRP A 93 -5.33 -0.96 8.70
N LEU A 94 -4.82 -1.01 7.45
CA LEU A 94 -3.40 -1.08 7.15
C LEU A 94 -2.80 0.30 6.89
N PHE A 95 -1.55 0.51 7.33
CA PHE A 95 -0.85 1.79 7.19
C PHE A 95 0.66 1.65 6.96
N ASP A 96 1.18 2.62 6.23
CA ASP A 96 2.58 3.03 6.27
C ASP A 96 2.76 4.05 7.41
N GLN A 97 3.94 4.14 7.99
CA GLN A 97 4.23 4.97 9.17
C GLN A 97 4.05 6.49 8.96
N ASP A 98 4.02 6.97 7.73
CA ASP A 98 3.95 8.37 7.33
C ASP A 98 2.56 8.81 6.81
N SER A 99 1.55 7.97 7.01
CA SER A 99 0.17 8.25 6.61
C SER A 99 -0.65 8.74 7.79
N VAL A 100 -1.31 9.88 7.65
CA VAL A 100 -2.12 10.49 8.70
C VAL A 100 -3.60 10.39 8.34
N PRO A 101 -4.39 9.51 8.99
CA PRO A 101 -5.83 9.44 8.73
C PRO A 101 -6.55 10.66 9.28
N GLY A 102 -7.50 11.19 8.50
CA GLY A 102 -8.43 12.21 8.99
C GLY A 102 -9.24 11.67 10.17
N ARG A 103 -9.64 12.53 11.09
CA ARG A 103 -10.34 12.16 12.34
C ARG A 103 -11.58 11.29 12.14
N THR A 104 -12.27 11.43 11.02
CA THR A 104 -13.51 10.68 10.70
C THR A 104 -13.26 9.53 9.73
N ALA A 105 -12.01 9.30 9.30
CA ALA A 105 -11.71 8.41 8.18
C ALA A 105 -12.25 6.99 8.36
N LEU A 106 -12.07 6.37 9.52
CA LEU A 106 -12.61 5.04 9.80
C LEU A 106 -14.14 5.01 9.77
N GLY A 107 -14.77 6.00 10.40
CA GLY A 107 -16.23 6.11 10.40
C GLY A 107 -16.81 6.28 8.98
N GLU A 108 -16.10 7.04 8.11
CA GLU A 108 -16.50 7.20 6.70
C GLU A 108 -16.37 5.88 5.90
N LEU A 109 -15.32 5.07 6.14
CA LEU A 109 -15.20 3.75 5.53
C LEU A 109 -16.40 2.87 5.86
N LEU A 110 -16.76 2.80 7.15
CA LEU A 110 -17.87 1.98 7.61
C LEU A 110 -19.23 2.52 7.12
N ARG A 111 -19.41 3.84 7.05
CA ARG A 111 -20.59 4.45 6.43
C ARG A 111 -20.68 4.15 4.94
N GLY A 112 -19.58 4.29 4.21
CA GLY A 112 -19.51 3.93 2.80
C GLY A 112 -19.94 2.50 2.55
N LEU A 113 -19.48 1.54 3.39
CA LEU A 113 -19.90 0.14 3.32
C LEU A 113 -21.42 -0.01 3.52
N ALA A 114 -21.97 0.67 4.52
CA ALA A 114 -23.39 0.60 4.83
C ALA A 114 -24.29 1.10 3.68
N THR A 115 -23.82 2.07 2.89
CA THR A 115 -24.57 2.58 1.72
C THR A 115 -24.69 1.56 0.57
N LEU A 116 -23.87 0.50 0.56
CA LEU A 116 -23.86 -0.50 -0.51
C LEU A 116 -24.94 -1.56 -0.38
N GLY A 117 -25.68 -1.60 0.74
CA GLY A 117 -26.74 -2.57 0.96
C GLY A 117 -26.28 -4.02 0.77
N GLY A 118 -27.01 -4.83 0.01
CA GLY A 118 -26.67 -6.22 -0.25
C GLY A 118 -25.30 -6.44 -0.93
N ARG A 119 -24.78 -5.44 -1.64
CA ARG A 119 -23.45 -5.50 -2.28
C ARG A 119 -22.31 -5.44 -1.28
N ALA A 120 -22.55 -4.93 -0.07
CA ALA A 120 -21.56 -4.86 1.00
C ALA A 120 -20.95 -6.24 1.34
N SER A 121 -21.73 -7.31 1.20
CA SER A 121 -21.27 -8.69 1.45
C SER A 121 -20.11 -9.12 0.54
N ASN A 122 -19.99 -8.57 -0.65
CA ASN A 122 -18.94 -8.89 -1.62
C ASN A 122 -17.69 -8.01 -1.45
N VAL A 123 -17.79 -6.90 -0.68
CA VAL A 123 -16.66 -6.00 -0.46
C VAL A 123 -15.70 -6.62 0.54
N GLY A 124 -14.51 -6.94 0.08
CA GLY A 124 -13.43 -7.47 0.91
C GLY A 124 -12.45 -6.41 1.39
N VAL A 125 -12.36 -5.30 0.68
CA VAL A 125 -11.47 -4.17 1.01
C VAL A 125 -12.22 -2.86 0.82
N LEU A 126 -12.16 -2.01 1.84
CA LEU A 126 -12.49 -0.59 1.73
C LEU A 126 -11.18 0.20 1.74
N ALA A 127 -11.09 1.25 0.97
CA ALA A 127 -9.91 2.10 0.95
C ALA A 127 -10.27 3.56 1.18
N SER A 128 -9.48 4.22 2.01
CA SER A 128 -9.52 5.67 2.14
C SER A 128 -8.96 6.34 0.89
N MET A 129 -9.34 7.58 0.64
CA MET A 129 -8.79 8.44 -0.40
C MET A 129 -7.46 9.03 0.06
N PRO A 130 -6.33 8.65 -0.55
CA PRO A 130 -5.06 9.29 -0.24
C PRO A 130 -4.99 10.68 -0.88
N LEU A 131 -4.73 11.67 -0.04
CA LEU A 131 -4.57 13.07 -0.41
C LEU A 131 -3.15 13.54 -0.10
N HIS A 132 -2.45 14.05 -1.09
CA HIS A 132 -1.14 14.64 -0.87
C HIS A 132 -1.30 15.98 -0.12
N PRO A 133 -0.73 16.14 1.09
CA PRO A 133 -1.05 17.29 1.95
C PRO A 133 -0.68 18.65 1.34
N GLU A 134 0.39 18.72 0.54
CA GLU A 134 0.89 19.98 -0.01
C GLU A 134 0.29 20.31 -1.40
N THR A 135 -0.03 19.30 -2.21
CA THR A 135 -0.47 19.51 -3.59
C THR A 135 -1.97 19.32 -3.79
N GLY A 136 -2.67 18.75 -2.80
CA GLY A 136 -4.07 18.37 -2.94
C GLY A 136 -4.32 17.26 -3.96
N PHE A 137 -3.26 16.54 -4.40
CA PHE A 137 -3.42 15.47 -5.37
C PHE A 137 -4.12 14.26 -4.75
N GLU A 138 -5.26 13.87 -5.36
CA GLU A 138 -6.05 12.70 -4.98
C GLU A 138 -5.59 11.45 -5.74
N HIS A 139 -5.42 10.33 -5.04
CA HIS A 139 -5.00 9.07 -5.64
C HIS A 139 -6.15 8.05 -5.64
N PHE A 140 -6.84 7.91 -6.77
CA PHE A 140 -8.10 7.14 -6.92
C PHE A 140 -7.94 5.62 -7.07
N GLY A 141 -6.84 5.03 -6.76
CA GLY A 141 -6.62 3.62 -7.08
C GLY A 141 -6.56 3.37 -8.60
N LEU A 142 -6.51 2.11 -9.00
CA LEU A 142 -6.35 1.73 -10.41
C LEU A 142 -7.32 0.62 -10.81
N LEU A 143 -7.63 0.56 -12.10
CA LEU A 143 -8.32 -0.55 -12.74
C LEU A 143 -7.31 -1.43 -13.47
N TRP A 144 -7.55 -2.73 -13.46
CA TRP A 144 -6.79 -3.70 -14.23
C TRP A 144 -7.50 -3.99 -15.57
N ARG A 145 -6.87 -3.58 -16.66
CA ARG A 145 -7.36 -3.75 -18.05
C ARG A 145 -6.19 -4.16 -18.94
N ASP A 146 -5.67 -5.38 -18.75
CA ASP A 146 -4.37 -5.82 -19.32
C ASP A 146 -3.17 -4.96 -18.89
N ARG A 147 -3.41 -3.84 -18.26
CA ARG A 147 -2.46 -2.92 -17.62
C ARG A 147 -3.20 -2.12 -16.56
N PHE A 148 -2.46 -1.50 -15.66
CA PHE A 148 -3.05 -0.56 -14.72
C PHE A 148 -3.44 0.73 -15.44
N VAL A 149 -4.69 1.13 -15.29
CA VAL A 149 -5.25 2.36 -15.83
C VAL A 149 -5.93 3.15 -14.73
N THR A 150 -5.91 4.48 -14.86
CA THR A 150 -6.60 5.36 -13.93
C THR A 150 -8.11 5.20 -14.02
N VAL A 151 -8.78 5.42 -12.91
CA VAL A 151 -10.24 5.44 -12.86
C VAL A 151 -10.76 6.64 -13.67
N PRO A 152 -11.81 6.49 -14.51
CA PRO A 152 -12.45 7.60 -15.19
C PRO A 152 -12.97 8.64 -14.20
N ARG A 153 -12.85 9.94 -14.53
CA ARG A 153 -13.19 11.07 -13.63
C ARG A 153 -14.62 11.01 -13.10
N GLU A 154 -15.59 10.65 -13.93
CA GLU A 154 -17.00 10.54 -13.53
C GLU A 154 -17.19 9.48 -12.45
N ARG A 155 -16.54 8.33 -12.61
CA ARG A 155 -16.57 7.23 -11.62
C ARG A 155 -15.82 7.61 -10.35
N ALA A 156 -14.70 8.30 -10.47
CA ALA A 156 -13.88 8.76 -9.35
C ALA A 156 -14.60 9.79 -8.44
N ARG A 157 -15.61 10.49 -8.96
CA ARG A 157 -16.43 11.47 -8.22
C ARG A 157 -17.54 10.83 -7.39
N GLN A 158 -17.83 9.54 -7.58
CA GLN A 158 -18.86 8.86 -6.79
C GLN A 158 -18.41 8.72 -5.33
N PRO A 159 -19.33 8.78 -4.36
CA PRO A 159 -18.99 8.61 -2.94
C PRO A 159 -18.27 7.30 -2.65
N VAL A 160 -18.66 6.22 -3.33
CA VAL A 160 -17.99 4.91 -3.30
C VAL A 160 -17.64 4.48 -4.71
N CYS A 161 -16.37 4.29 -4.98
CA CYS A 161 -15.83 3.93 -6.29
C CYS A 161 -15.20 2.53 -6.26
N PHE A 162 -15.71 1.60 -7.07
CA PHE A 162 -15.11 0.26 -7.18
C PHE A 162 -13.88 0.30 -8.06
N VAL A 163 -12.78 -0.28 -7.56
CA VAL A 163 -11.48 -0.32 -8.21
C VAL A 163 -10.90 -1.73 -8.19
N ASP A 164 -9.80 -1.97 -8.89
CA ASP A 164 -9.13 -3.27 -8.85
C ASP A 164 -7.91 -3.28 -7.95
N THR A 165 -7.28 -2.11 -7.74
CA THR A 165 -6.17 -1.98 -6.79
C THR A 165 -6.15 -0.62 -6.10
N VAL A 166 -5.70 -0.62 -4.85
CA VAL A 166 -5.45 0.54 -3.99
C VAL A 166 -4.08 0.38 -3.33
N ILE A 167 -3.55 1.43 -2.73
CA ILE A 167 -2.35 1.32 -1.89
C ILE A 167 -2.70 0.65 -0.55
N SER A 168 -1.71 0.05 0.10
CA SER A 168 -1.91 -0.57 1.43
C SER A 168 -2.36 0.45 2.46
N SER A 169 -1.77 1.63 2.45
CA SER A 169 -2.05 2.66 3.44
C SER A 169 -3.49 3.18 3.33
N GLY A 170 -4.24 3.12 4.43
CA GLY A 170 -5.66 3.44 4.49
C GLY A 170 -6.60 2.35 3.98
N SER A 171 -6.07 1.15 3.66
CA SER A 171 -6.90 0.01 3.27
C SER A 171 -7.43 -0.74 4.49
N LEU A 172 -8.74 -0.88 4.59
CA LEU A 172 -9.47 -1.63 5.61
C LEU A 172 -9.87 -2.99 5.01
N ILE A 173 -9.24 -4.07 5.47
CA ILE A 173 -9.41 -5.43 4.93
C ILE A 173 -10.26 -6.26 5.88
N ARG A 174 -11.27 -6.92 5.33
CA ARG A 174 -12.16 -7.80 6.10
C ARG A 174 -11.44 -9.08 6.51
N ARG A 175 -11.75 -9.57 7.71
CA ARG A 175 -11.13 -10.76 8.32
C ARG A 175 -11.16 -11.98 7.39
N ASP A 176 -12.32 -12.32 6.84
CA ASP A 176 -12.49 -13.50 5.99
C ASP A 176 -11.68 -13.44 4.69
N VAL A 177 -11.35 -12.23 4.22
CA VAL A 177 -10.42 -12.05 3.09
C VAL A 177 -9.04 -12.57 3.46
N VAL A 178 -8.52 -12.18 4.63
CA VAL A 178 -7.20 -12.64 5.09
C VAL A 178 -7.19 -14.15 5.33
N GLU A 179 -8.28 -14.69 5.90
CA GLU A 179 -8.43 -16.13 6.14
C GLU A 179 -8.47 -16.95 4.83
N ARG A 180 -9.15 -16.47 3.80
CA ARG A 180 -9.34 -17.19 2.52
C ARG A 180 -8.24 -16.93 1.49
N VAL A 181 -7.74 -15.71 1.41
CA VAL A 181 -6.77 -15.28 0.39
C VAL A 181 -5.34 -15.41 0.91
N GLY A 182 -5.16 -15.42 2.25
CA GLY A 182 -3.86 -15.40 2.91
C GLY A 182 -3.29 -13.98 3.03
N PHE A 183 -2.03 -13.91 3.38
CA PHE A 183 -1.32 -12.66 3.68
C PHE A 183 -0.71 -12.02 2.42
N PRO A 184 -0.35 -10.72 2.47
CA PRO A 184 0.50 -10.10 1.46
C PRO A 184 1.81 -10.88 1.26
N ARG A 185 2.36 -10.85 0.05
CA ARG A 185 3.59 -11.57 -0.29
C ARG A 185 4.79 -11.00 0.47
N GLN A 186 5.40 -11.82 1.31
CA GLN A 186 6.58 -11.45 2.11
C GLN A 186 7.85 -11.33 1.26
N ASP A 187 7.94 -12.13 0.18
CA ASP A 187 9.06 -12.15 -0.75
C ASP A 187 9.12 -10.92 -1.68
N PHE A 188 8.06 -10.09 -1.67
CA PHE A 188 8.09 -8.84 -2.43
C PHE A 188 8.90 -7.73 -1.74
N PHE A 189 9.13 -7.82 -0.47
CA PHE A 189 9.82 -6.84 0.36
C PHE A 189 9.15 -5.45 0.31
N MET A 190 9.19 -4.78 -0.86
CA MET A 190 8.62 -3.45 -1.08
C MET A 190 8.15 -3.29 -2.54
N ASP A 191 7.27 -2.33 -2.80
CA ASP A 191 6.66 -2.04 -4.09
C ASP A 191 5.88 -3.23 -4.69
N PHE A 192 4.72 -2.97 -5.26
CA PHE A 192 3.81 -3.98 -5.83
C PHE A 192 3.18 -4.98 -4.83
N VAL A 193 3.49 -4.89 -3.55
CA VAL A 193 2.88 -5.73 -2.49
C VAL A 193 1.37 -5.56 -2.49
N ASP A 194 0.92 -4.33 -2.52
CA ASP A 194 -0.48 -3.92 -2.58
C ASP A 194 -1.16 -4.36 -3.88
N HIS A 195 -0.55 -4.10 -5.03
CA HIS A 195 -1.12 -4.45 -6.33
C HIS A 195 -1.31 -5.96 -6.49
N GLU A 196 -0.31 -6.77 -6.13
CA GLU A 196 -0.43 -8.23 -6.16
C GLU A 196 -1.54 -8.72 -5.23
N TYR A 197 -1.55 -8.23 -4.00
CA TYR A 197 -2.52 -8.67 -2.99
C TYR A 197 -3.94 -8.30 -3.39
N ASN A 198 -4.17 -7.07 -3.85
CA ASN A 198 -5.46 -6.62 -4.33
C ASN A 198 -5.97 -7.43 -5.54
N LEU A 199 -5.12 -7.70 -6.53
CA LEU A 199 -5.48 -8.54 -7.68
C LEU A 199 -5.81 -9.98 -7.26
N ARG A 200 -5.11 -10.52 -6.27
CA ARG A 200 -5.37 -11.84 -5.69
C ARG A 200 -6.70 -11.85 -4.94
N ILE A 201 -7.02 -10.83 -4.16
CA ILE A 201 -8.32 -10.62 -3.51
C ILE A 201 -9.44 -10.57 -4.55
N ARG A 202 -9.26 -9.79 -5.61
CA ARG A 202 -10.21 -9.73 -6.75
C ARG A 202 -10.45 -11.09 -7.39
N ARG A 203 -9.41 -11.90 -7.55
CA ARG A 203 -9.47 -13.24 -8.12
C ARG A 203 -10.29 -14.22 -7.27
N HIS A 204 -10.35 -14.00 -5.96
CA HIS A 204 -11.19 -14.77 -5.04
C HIS A 204 -12.64 -14.27 -4.96
N GLY A 205 -13.04 -13.35 -5.86
CA GLY A 205 -14.41 -12.87 -5.99
C GLY A 205 -14.78 -11.68 -5.12
N TYR A 206 -13.86 -11.15 -4.32
CA TYR A 206 -14.12 -9.97 -3.51
C TYR A 206 -14.02 -8.69 -4.33
N GLU A 207 -14.77 -7.67 -3.92
CA GLU A 207 -14.71 -6.32 -4.48
C GLU A 207 -13.82 -5.41 -3.60
N ILE A 208 -13.25 -4.40 -4.24
CA ILE A 208 -12.47 -3.34 -3.58
C ILE A 208 -13.18 -2.03 -3.84
N ALA A 209 -13.52 -1.32 -2.78
CA ALA A 209 -14.26 -0.06 -2.84
C ALA A 209 -13.48 1.07 -2.19
N LEU A 210 -13.19 2.12 -2.94
CA LEU A 210 -12.60 3.35 -2.44
C LEU A 210 -13.72 4.29 -1.99
N VAL A 211 -13.65 4.76 -0.74
CA VAL A 211 -14.62 5.66 -0.13
C VAL A 211 -14.04 7.07 -0.14
N ARG A 212 -14.65 7.97 -0.91
CA ARG A 212 -14.13 9.31 -1.18
C ARG A 212 -14.03 10.18 0.09
N GLU A 213 -15.02 10.11 0.95
CA GLU A 213 -15.09 10.92 2.18
C GLU A 213 -14.12 10.45 3.27
N SER A 214 -13.61 9.23 3.16
CA SER A 214 -12.55 8.73 4.03
C SER A 214 -11.20 9.20 3.51
N VAL A 215 -10.63 10.23 4.12
CA VAL A 215 -9.38 10.84 3.67
C VAL A 215 -8.21 10.41 4.56
N ILE A 216 -7.10 10.07 3.93
CA ILE A 216 -5.79 9.96 4.58
C ILE A 216 -4.81 10.93 3.93
N TYR A 217 -4.03 11.63 4.73
CA TYR A 217 -2.94 12.46 4.24
C TYR A 217 -1.70 11.59 4.08
N HIS A 218 -1.22 11.45 2.84
CA HIS A 218 -0.10 10.58 2.53
C HIS A 218 0.82 11.21 1.47
N ARG A 219 2.10 11.31 1.80
CA ARG A 219 3.13 11.80 0.88
C ARG A 219 3.59 10.64 -0.02
N LEU A 220 2.96 10.48 -1.18
CA LEU A 220 3.33 9.46 -2.19
C LEU A 220 4.73 9.69 -2.81
N GLY A 221 5.73 9.96 -1.96
CA GLY A 221 7.09 10.32 -2.33
C GLY A 221 7.21 11.79 -2.76
N GLU A 222 8.43 12.31 -2.83
CA GLU A 222 8.69 13.65 -3.34
C GLU A 222 8.43 13.69 -4.85
N ALA A 223 7.30 14.28 -5.24
CA ALA A 223 6.94 14.47 -6.63
C ALA A 223 7.61 15.74 -7.17
N ARG A 224 8.65 15.62 -7.97
CA ARG A 224 9.25 16.74 -8.68
C ARG A 224 8.55 16.95 -10.02
N ARG A 225 8.04 18.17 -10.27
CA ARG A 225 7.55 18.55 -11.60
C ARG A 225 8.75 18.76 -12.53
N VAL A 226 8.89 17.91 -13.54
CA VAL A 226 9.90 18.07 -14.58
C VAL A 226 9.21 18.46 -15.88
N ARG A 227 9.66 19.56 -16.51
CA ARG A 227 9.17 19.95 -17.84
C ARG A 227 9.64 18.94 -18.87
N ARG A 228 8.73 18.31 -19.55
CA ARG A 228 9.00 17.55 -20.77
C ARG A 228 9.18 18.55 -21.91
N PHE A 229 10.24 18.42 -22.68
CA PHE A 229 10.65 19.38 -23.72
C PHE A 229 9.51 19.75 -24.71
N TRP A 230 8.50 18.89 -24.91
CA TRP A 230 7.42 19.06 -25.88
C TRP A 230 5.99 18.77 -25.40
N LEU A 231 5.76 18.24 -24.21
CA LEU A 231 4.47 17.66 -23.81
C LEU A 231 3.93 18.10 -22.41
N GLY A 232 4.36 19.24 -21.89
CA GLY A 232 3.87 19.76 -20.60
C GLY A 232 4.53 19.17 -19.36
N PRO A 233 4.11 19.55 -18.15
CA PRO A 233 4.74 19.12 -16.91
C PRO A 233 4.45 17.64 -16.62
N ILE A 234 5.49 16.87 -16.31
CA ILE A 234 5.37 15.50 -15.79
C ILE A 234 5.73 15.52 -14.32
N VAL A 235 4.90 14.90 -13.50
CA VAL A 235 5.22 14.61 -12.11
C VAL A 235 6.09 13.35 -12.06
N LEU A 236 7.36 13.50 -11.76
CA LEU A 236 8.30 12.40 -11.59
C LEU A 236 8.60 12.25 -10.09
N ARG A 237 8.58 11.02 -9.60
CA ARG A 237 9.05 10.68 -8.25
C ARG A 237 10.59 10.69 -8.28
N SER A 238 11.22 11.82 -7.93
CA SER A 238 12.64 12.02 -8.19
C SER A 238 13.59 11.54 -7.09
N HIS A 239 13.12 11.29 -5.87
CA HIS A 239 13.99 10.99 -4.73
C HIS A 239 13.81 9.60 -4.10
N GLN A 240 13.32 8.64 -4.86
CA GLN A 240 13.34 7.25 -4.40
C GLN A 240 14.78 6.70 -4.48
N ALA A 241 15.18 5.97 -3.43
CA ALA A 241 16.47 5.29 -3.42
C ALA A 241 16.63 4.38 -4.64
N PRO A 242 17.83 4.30 -5.27
CA PRO A 242 18.05 3.50 -6.47
C PRO A 242 17.65 2.03 -6.34
N TRP A 243 17.85 1.41 -5.18
CA TRP A 243 17.47 0.02 -4.93
C TRP A 243 15.97 -0.27 -5.12
N ARG A 244 15.08 0.73 -4.99
CA ARG A 244 13.65 0.56 -5.27
C ARG A 244 13.37 0.23 -6.74
N ASN A 245 14.22 0.66 -7.69
CA ASN A 245 14.06 0.29 -9.09
C ASN A 245 14.16 -1.22 -9.31
N TYR A 246 14.96 -1.93 -8.49
CA TYR A 246 15.03 -3.37 -8.49
C TYR A 246 13.70 -4.00 -8.11
N TYR A 247 13.16 -3.68 -6.94
CA TYR A 247 11.91 -4.28 -6.46
C TYR A 247 10.71 -3.90 -7.33
N MET A 248 10.59 -2.64 -7.72
CA MET A 248 9.54 -2.19 -8.64
C MET A 248 9.53 -3.01 -9.93
N SER A 249 10.69 -3.27 -10.52
CA SER A 249 10.79 -3.99 -11.78
C SER A 249 10.60 -5.48 -11.60
N ARG A 250 11.22 -6.08 -10.59
CA ARG A 250 11.11 -7.51 -10.26
C ARG A 250 9.66 -7.89 -9.96
N ASN A 251 9.04 -7.17 -9.05
CA ASN A 251 7.71 -7.50 -8.56
C ASN A 251 6.63 -7.24 -9.62
N GLU A 252 6.78 -6.17 -10.42
CA GLU A 252 5.88 -5.91 -11.55
C GLU A 252 5.98 -6.98 -12.61
N VAL A 253 7.21 -7.37 -13.00
CA VAL A 253 7.43 -8.46 -13.97
C VAL A 253 6.86 -9.75 -13.44
N PHE A 254 7.17 -10.13 -12.20
CA PHE A 254 6.65 -11.35 -11.62
C PHE A 254 5.11 -11.35 -11.59
N THR A 255 4.49 -10.27 -11.13
CA THR A 255 3.03 -10.14 -11.01
C THR A 255 2.34 -10.26 -12.36
N VAL A 256 2.80 -9.48 -13.35
CA VAL A 256 2.15 -9.44 -14.66
C VAL A 256 2.50 -10.68 -15.49
N TRP A 257 3.76 -11.12 -15.48
CA TRP A 257 4.19 -12.22 -16.35
C TRP A 257 3.70 -13.57 -15.89
N HIS A 258 3.76 -13.84 -14.57
CA HIS A 258 3.50 -15.18 -14.03
C HIS A 258 2.14 -15.32 -13.37
N LEU A 259 1.58 -14.25 -12.81
CA LEU A 259 0.36 -14.38 -12.00
C LEU A 259 -0.90 -13.94 -12.74
N PHE A 260 -0.93 -12.73 -13.30
CA PHE A 260 -2.18 -12.09 -13.73
C PHE A 260 -2.25 -11.71 -15.20
N GLY A 261 -1.13 -11.73 -15.92
CA GLY A 261 -1.07 -11.19 -17.27
C GLY A 261 -1.55 -12.15 -18.36
N THR A 262 -2.29 -11.58 -19.30
CA THR A 262 -2.57 -12.14 -20.62
C THR A 262 -1.38 -11.90 -21.56
N THR A 263 -1.42 -12.44 -22.79
CA THR A 263 -0.41 -12.11 -23.82
C THR A 263 -0.33 -10.61 -24.07
N LYS A 264 -1.46 -9.92 -24.09
CA LYS A 264 -1.54 -8.46 -24.26
C LYS A 264 -0.92 -7.72 -23.07
N SER A 265 -1.19 -8.18 -21.83
CA SER A 265 -0.58 -7.62 -20.62
C SER A 265 0.95 -7.74 -20.64
N ARG A 266 1.48 -8.87 -21.12
CA ARG A 266 2.93 -9.11 -21.24
C ARG A 266 3.58 -8.15 -22.23
N LEU A 267 2.92 -7.88 -23.36
CA LEU A 267 3.40 -6.86 -24.31
C LEU A 267 3.42 -5.45 -23.69
N PHE A 268 2.35 -5.06 -23.00
CA PHE A 268 2.32 -3.77 -22.31
C PHE A 268 3.39 -3.67 -21.22
N LEU A 269 3.66 -4.77 -20.51
CA LEU A 269 4.74 -4.83 -19.52
C LEU A 269 6.10 -4.54 -20.17
N LEU A 270 6.43 -5.21 -21.28
CA LEU A 270 7.71 -4.99 -21.98
C LEU A 270 7.86 -3.54 -22.41
N LEU A 271 6.82 -2.95 -23.03
CA LEU A 271 6.82 -1.53 -23.39
C LEU A 271 6.99 -0.62 -22.16
N ARG A 272 6.38 -0.98 -21.04
CA ARG A 272 6.52 -0.22 -19.78
C ARG A 272 7.93 -0.31 -19.22
N MET A 273 8.59 -1.48 -19.27
CA MET A 273 9.97 -1.63 -18.84
C MET A 273 10.91 -0.76 -19.70
N LEU A 274 10.75 -0.75 -21.02
CA LEU A 274 11.50 0.11 -21.91
C LEU A 274 11.27 1.61 -21.63
N ARG A 275 10.01 2.01 -21.40
CA ARG A 275 9.68 3.40 -21.04
C ARG A 275 10.29 3.81 -19.70
N ARG A 276 10.34 2.89 -18.70
CA ARG A 276 10.98 3.14 -17.41
C ARG A 276 12.49 3.33 -17.58
N ALA A 277 13.16 2.47 -18.36
CA ALA A 277 14.59 2.66 -18.69
C ALA A 277 14.85 4.01 -19.36
N GLY A 278 14.05 4.39 -20.35
CA GLY A 278 14.13 5.70 -20.98
C GLY A 278 13.91 6.86 -20.01
N SER A 279 12.96 6.72 -19.09
CA SER A 279 12.71 7.72 -18.03
C SER A 279 13.92 7.86 -17.10
N ILE A 280 14.54 6.77 -16.69
CA ILE A 280 15.77 6.78 -15.86
C ILE A 280 16.88 7.53 -16.59
N ILE A 281 17.09 7.25 -17.88
CA ILE A 281 18.13 7.90 -18.70
C ILE A 281 17.90 9.42 -18.81
N CYS A 282 16.65 9.81 -19.01
CA CYS A 282 16.31 11.22 -19.28
C CYS A 282 16.25 12.09 -18.03
N TYR A 283 15.79 11.53 -16.89
CA TYR A 283 15.30 12.37 -15.79
C TYR A 283 15.88 12.04 -14.41
N ASP A 284 16.42 10.84 -14.20
CA ASP A 284 16.91 10.45 -12.88
C ASP A 284 18.40 10.78 -12.67
N GLY A 285 18.80 11.00 -11.42
CA GLY A 285 20.19 10.94 -10.98
C GLY A 285 20.70 9.50 -10.86
N ARG A 286 22.02 9.30 -10.75
CA ARG A 286 22.65 7.96 -10.61
C ARG A 286 22.15 6.95 -11.63
N LYS A 287 22.08 7.39 -12.90
CA LYS A 287 21.44 6.65 -14.01
C LYS A 287 21.94 5.23 -14.18
N LEU A 288 23.26 5.04 -14.14
CA LEU A 288 23.87 3.71 -14.32
C LEU A 288 23.47 2.73 -13.21
N ALA A 289 23.52 3.16 -11.95
CA ALA A 289 23.09 2.34 -10.81
C ALA A 289 21.62 1.96 -10.93
N ARG A 290 20.75 2.93 -11.24
CA ARG A 290 19.31 2.69 -11.41
C ARG A 290 19.00 1.76 -12.59
N LEU A 291 19.68 1.91 -13.72
CA LEU A 291 19.52 1.02 -14.89
C LEU A 291 19.98 -0.39 -14.54
N LYS A 292 21.16 -0.54 -13.91
CA LYS A 292 21.65 -1.83 -13.45
C LYS A 292 20.62 -2.54 -12.57
N LEU A 293 20.09 -1.84 -11.55
CA LEU A 293 19.10 -2.38 -10.63
C LEU A 293 17.75 -2.67 -11.33
N HIS A 294 17.34 -1.83 -12.28
CA HIS A 294 16.15 -2.04 -13.10
C HIS A 294 16.26 -3.34 -13.92
N PHE A 295 17.36 -3.53 -14.65
CA PHE A 295 17.55 -4.73 -15.47
C PHE A 295 17.78 -6.00 -14.62
N MET A 296 18.47 -5.90 -13.47
CA MET A 296 18.55 -7.00 -12.52
C MET A 296 17.15 -7.41 -12.03
N GLY A 297 16.32 -6.43 -11.67
CA GLY A 297 14.94 -6.70 -11.25
C GLY A 297 14.10 -7.36 -12.36
N ILE A 298 14.23 -6.89 -13.62
CA ILE A 298 13.56 -7.53 -14.76
C ILE A 298 13.97 -8.99 -14.89
N ARG A 299 15.29 -9.28 -14.88
CA ARG A 299 15.82 -10.63 -14.98
C ARG A 299 15.27 -11.53 -13.88
N ASP A 300 15.41 -11.10 -12.63
CA ASP A 300 15.02 -11.89 -11.46
C ASP A 300 13.49 -12.10 -11.42
N GLY A 301 12.71 -11.10 -11.87
CA GLY A 301 11.26 -11.21 -12.03
C GLY A 301 10.85 -12.29 -13.07
N PHE A 302 11.53 -12.36 -14.21
CA PHE A 302 11.29 -13.41 -15.21
C PHE A 302 11.72 -14.78 -14.72
N MET A 303 12.83 -14.87 -14.01
CA MET A 303 13.38 -16.13 -13.48
C MET A 303 12.67 -16.62 -12.22
N LYS A 304 11.70 -15.87 -11.70
CA LYS A 304 11.02 -16.12 -10.40
C LYS A 304 11.98 -16.11 -9.21
N ASP A 305 13.10 -15.41 -9.32
CA ASP A 305 14.02 -15.23 -8.20
C ASP A 305 13.54 -14.07 -7.32
N LEU A 306 12.87 -14.42 -6.24
CA LEU A 306 12.33 -13.47 -5.25
C LEU A 306 13.15 -13.47 -3.95
N THR A 307 14.28 -14.17 -3.91
CA THR A 307 15.05 -14.40 -2.69
C THR A 307 15.97 -13.25 -2.30
N ARG A 308 16.38 -12.43 -3.28
CA ARG A 308 17.36 -11.36 -3.07
C ARG A 308 16.86 -10.28 -2.13
N ARG A 309 17.60 -10.03 -1.06
CA ARG A 309 17.33 -9.00 -0.05
C ARG A 309 18.03 -7.68 -0.38
N ARG A 310 17.66 -6.61 0.34
CA ARG A 310 18.21 -5.27 0.13
C ARG A 310 19.74 -5.20 0.33
N ASP A 311 20.25 -5.89 1.35
CA ASP A 311 21.67 -5.97 1.67
C ASP A 311 22.52 -6.72 0.61
N GLN A 312 21.87 -7.47 -0.27
CA GLN A 312 22.48 -8.17 -1.40
C GLN A 312 22.42 -7.37 -2.72
N LEU A 313 21.80 -6.20 -2.69
CA LEU A 313 21.78 -5.30 -3.85
C LEU A 313 23.08 -4.48 -3.88
N PRO A 314 23.60 -4.14 -5.07
CA PRO A 314 24.76 -3.27 -5.19
C PRO A 314 24.52 -1.96 -4.41
N GLU A 315 25.53 -1.57 -3.62
CA GLU A 315 25.56 -0.24 -3.00
C GLU A 315 25.64 0.84 -4.07
N GLU A 316 25.16 2.02 -3.72
CA GLU A 316 24.95 3.17 -4.60
C GLU A 316 26.28 3.86 -5.00
#